data_297b0d5da4c36dee7603dd1ed393e11f
#
_entry.id   297b0d5da4c36dee7603dd1ed393e11f
#
_cell.length_a   1.000
_cell.length_b   1.000
_cell.length_c   1.000
_cell.angle_alpha   90.00
_cell.angle_beta   90.00
_cell.angle_gamma   90.00
#
_symmetry.space_group_name_H-M   'P 1'
#
loop_
_entity.id
_entity.type
_entity.pdbx_description
1 polymer ?
#
loop_
_entity_poly.entity_id
_entity_poly.type
_entity_poly.pdbx_seq_one_letter_code
_entity_poly.pdbx_strand_id
1 'polypeptide(L)'
;MSDDPVPTKTNRRLTSRRACRLTVRYRTGNDWRGATAMDLSTRGCRLRVGDDLARGGAVTVAFEGEGAPPVEVIGQVIWCRREGLSYQAGIHFAETPVALEAILTSIP
;
A
#
# COMPACT_ATOMS: atom_id res chain seq x y z
N MET A 1 -10.93 28.64 -16.44
CA MET A 1 -10.79 28.11 -16.09
C MET A 1 -10.28 27.38 -15.51
N SER A 2 -10.11 27.25 -15.43
CA SER A 2 -9.88 26.63 -14.90
C SER A 2 -9.18 26.26 -14.30
N ASP A 3 -9.06 26.26 -13.91
CA ASP A 3 -8.60 25.99 -13.29
C ASP A 3 -7.67 25.51 -12.68
N ASP A 4 -7.02 25.87 -12.21
CA ASP A 4 -6.08 25.48 -11.86
C ASP A 4 -5.83 24.22 -11.63
N PRO A 5 -5.85 23.67 -12.12
CA PRO A 5 -5.83 22.27 -11.97
C PRO A 5 -4.48 21.63 -11.97
N VAL A 6 -3.44 22.33 -12.16
CA VAL A 6 -2.13 21.71 -12.27
C VAL A 6 -1.70 21.05 -10.95
N PRO A 7 -1.75 21.74 -9.80
CA PRO A 7 -1.40 21.06 -8.55
C PRO A 7 -2.36 19.92 -8.25
N THR A 8 -3.62 20.10 -8.60
CA THR A 8 -4.61 19.05 -8.40
C THR A 8 -4.28 17.80 -9.22
N LYS A 9 -3.84 18.00 -10.45
CA LYS A 9 -3.47 16.87 -11.28
C LYS A 9 -2.30 16.10 -10.70
N THR A 10 -1.31 16.81 -10.18
CA THR A 10 -0.15 16.16 -9.57
C THR A 10 -0.56 15.34 -8.37
N ASN A 11 -1.39 15.93 -7.50
CA ASN A 11 -1.88 15.22 -6.33
C ASN A 11 -2.72 14.03 -6.72
N ARG A 12 -3.56 14.20 -7.72
CA ARG A 12 -4.40 13.11 -8.18
C ARG A 12 -3.57 11.95 -8.69
N ARG A 13 -2.45 12.24 -9.35
CA ARG A 13 -1.59 11.20 -9.86
C ARG A 13 -1.03 10.34 -8.73
N LEU A 14 -0.63 10.97 -7.61
CA LEU A 14 -0.09 10.24 -6.47
C LEU A 14 -1.18 9.53 -5.69
N THR A 15 -2.39 10.09 -5.63
CA THR A 15 -3.48 9.46 -4.88
C THR A 15 -4.20 8.41 -5.70
N SER A 16 -4.04 8.41 -7.03
CA SER A 16 -4.67 7.41 -7.86
C SER A 16 -3.97 6.07 -7.66
N ARG A 17 -4.77 5.01 -7.65
CA ARG A 17 -4.21 3.68 -7.51
C ARG A 17 -3.43 3.32 -8.76
N ARG A 18 -2.24 2.83 -8.54
CA ARG A 18 -1.38 2.37 -9.62
C ARG A 18 -1.23 0.87 -9.50
N ALA A 19 -1.60 0.16 -10.55
CA ALA A 19 -1.38 -1.27 -10.61
C ALA A 19 0.11 -1.53 -10.51
N CYS A 20 0.48 -2.54 -9.74
CA CYS A 20 1.87 -2.88 -9.54
C CYS A 20 1.97 -4.34 -9.13
N ARG A 21 3.19 -4.77 -8.88
CA ARG A 21 3.44 -6.09 -8.32
C ARG A 21 4.71 -5.98 -7.52
N LEU A 22 4.56 -5.49 -6.29
CA LEU A 22 5.70 -5.22 -5.43
C LEU A 22 5.75 -6.26 -4.32
N THR A 23 6.95 -6.79 -4.09
CA THR A 23 7.17 -7.66 -2.95
C THR A 23 7.25 -6.79 -1.71
N VAL A 24 6.41 -7.09 -0.74
CA VAL A 24 6.34 -6.33 0.51
C VAL A 24 6.29 -7.31 1.67
N ARG A 25 6.39 -6.78 2.88
CA ARG A 25 6.14 -7.53 4.09
C ARG A 25 5.10 -6.79 4.91
N TYR A 26 4.38 -7.53 5.71
CA TYR A 26 3.40 -6.93 6.61
C TYR A 26 3.42 -7.64 7.94
N ARG A 27 2.93 -6.95 8.96
CA ARG A 27 2.72 -7.58 10.26
C ARG A 27 1.46 -6.99 10.87
N THR A 28 0.72 -7.84 11.58
CA THR A 28 -0.42 -7.45 12.39
C THR A 28 -0.15 -7.64 13.86
N GLY A 29 0.96 -8.27 14.16
CA GLY A 29 1.48 -8.50 15.50
C GLY A 29 2.98 -8.35 15.45
N ASN A 30 3.70 -9.38 15.90
CA ASN A 30 5.15 -9.31 15.98
C ASN A 30 5.87 -9.92 14.77
N ASP A 31 5.20 -10.80 14.06
CA ASP A 31 5.85 -11.55 12.98
C ASP A 31 5.63 -10.90 11.63
N TRP A 32 6.71 -10.69 10.91
CA TRP A 32 6.65 -10.21 9.55
C TRP A 32 6.34 -11.36 8.61
N ARG A 33 5.44 -11.11 7.65
CA ARG A 33 5.07 -12.09 6.64
C ARG A 33 5.17 -11.46 5.27
N GLY A 34 5.48 -12.29 4.28
CA GLY A 34 5.59 -11.81 2.91
C GLY A 34 4.22 -11.60 2.28
N ALA A 35 4.17 -10.67 1.35
CA ALA A 35 2.96 -10.38 0.59
C ALA A 35 3.34 -9.72 -0.72
N THR A 36 2.34 -9.53 -1.57
CA THR A 36 2.50 -8.81 -2.83
C THR A 36 1.53 -7.65 -2.84
N ALA A 37 2.04 -6.45 -3.07
CA ALA A 37 1.17 -5.30 -3.27
C ALA A 37 0.73 -5.28 -4.73
N MET A 38 -0.57 -5.30 -4.94
CA MET A 38 -1.17 -5.37 -6.28
C MET A 38 -1.53 -4.00 -6.81
N ASP A 39 -1.72 -3.03 -5.94
CA ASP A 39 -1.82 -1.63 -6.33
C ASP A 39 -1.39 -0.78 -5.14
N LEU A 40 -1.09 0.47 -5.42
CA LEU A 40 -0.54 1.38 -4.41
C LEU A 40 -0.93 2.81 -4.75
N SER A 41 -1.26 3.57 -3.71
CA SER A 41 -1.46 5.01 -3.80
C SER A 41 -0.96 5.63 -2.51
N THR A 42 -1.01 6.96 -2.40
CA THR A 42 -0.64 7.60 -1.14
C THR A 42 -1.63 7.30 -0.03
N ARG A 43 -2.82 6.81 -0.35
CA ARG A 43 -3.85 6.56 0.65
C ARG A 43 -3.93 5.11 1.10
N GLY A 44 -3.39 4.19 0.32
CA GLY A 44 -3.48 2.80 0.70
C GLY A 44 -2.97 1.88 -0.37
N CYS A 45 -3.18 0.60 -0.15
CA CYS A 45 -2.75 -0.42 -1.09
C CYS A 45 -3.66 -1.62 -1.01
N ARG A 46 -3.55 -2.48 -2.01
CA ARG A 46 -4.22 -3.77 -2.01
C ARG A 46 -3.13 -4.83 -1.98
N LEU A 47 -3.22 -5.72 -1.00
CA LEU A 47 -2.24 -6.77 -0.80
C LEU A 47 -2.82 -8.13 -1.11
N ARG A 48 -1.99 -9.00 -1.68
CA ARG A 48 -2.27 -10.42 -1.69
C ARG A 48 -1.49 -11.04 -0.55
N VAL A 49 -2.21 -11.68 0.36
CA VAL A 49 -1.63 -12.21 1.59
C VAL A 49 -2.06 -13.66 1.76
N GLY A 50 -1.35 -14.37 2.63
CA GLY A 50 -1.67 -15.76 2.92
C GLY A 50 -2.62 -15.95 4.08
N ASP A 51 -2.96 -14.88 4.79
CA ASP A 51 -3.77 -14.94 6.00
C ASP A 51 -5.04 -14.14 5.85
N ASP A 52 -6.07 -14.58 6.58
CA ASP A 52 -7.32 -13.83 6.66
C ASP A 52 -7.13 -12.73 7.70
N LEU A 53 -6.98 -11.50 7.23
CA LEU A 53 -6.70 -10.37 8.13
C LEU A 53 -8.00 -9.82 8.70
N ALA A 54 -7.98 -9.50 9.98
CA ALA A 54 -9.16 -8.99 10.67
C ALA A 54 -9.49 -7.58 10.17
N ARG A 55 -10.73 -7.41 9.70
CA ARG A 55 -11.23 -6.11 9.28
C ARG A 55 -11.18 -5.14 10.45
N GLY A 56 -10.67 -3.94 10.21
CA GLY A 56 -10.51 -2.94 11.24
C GLY A 56 -9.21 -3.05 12.00
N GLY A 57 -8.46 -4.14 11.81
CA GLY A 57 -7.20 -4.33 12.53
C GLY A 57 -6.08 -3.47 12.01
N ALA A 58 -5.14 -3.14 12.90
CA ALA A 58 -3.96 -2.39 12.52
C ALA A 58 -2.98 -3.29 11.78
N VAL A 59 -2.29 -2.75 10.81
CA VAL A 59 -1.30 -3.49 10.04
C VAL A 59 -0.17 -2.53 9.67
N THR A 60 1.07 -3.04 9.72
CA THR A 60 2.22 -2.30 9.23
C THR A 60 2.69 -2.97 7.96
N VAL A 61 2.89 -2.19 6.91
CA VAL A 61 3.37 -2.70 5.62
C VAL A 61 4.74 -2.10 5.36
N ALA A 62 5.70 -2.96 5.02
CA ALA A 62 7.06 -2.52 4.71
C ALA A 62 7.30 -2.69 3.22
N PHE A 63 7.57 -1.58 2.57
CA PHE A 63 7.89 -1.55 1.14
C PHE A 63 9.40 -1.53 1.00
N GLU A 64 9.94 -2.48 0.28
CA GLU A 64 11.37 -2.61 0.11
C GLU A 64 11.79 -2.08 -1.25
N GLY A 65 12.83 -1.27 -1.25
CA GLY A 65 13.42 -0.77 -2.48
C GLY A 65 14.90 -1.11 -2.51
N GLU A 66 15.44 -1.22 -3.69
CA GLU A 66 16.85 -1.54 -3.84
C GLU A 66 17.71 -0.41 -3.31
N GLY A 67 18.70 -0.76 -2.49
CA GLY A 67 19.66 0.21 -2.02
C GLY A 67 19.14 1.20 -1.01
N ALA A 68 17.96 0.96 -0.44
CA ALA A 68 17.37 1.88 0.53
C ALA A 68 16.73 1.09 1.65
N PRO A 69 16.61 1.68 2.84
CA PRO A 69 15.89 1.03 3.93
C PRO A 69 14.43 0.83 3.56
N PRO A 70 13.77 -0.18 4.13
CA PRO A 70 12.34 -0.36 3.91
C PRO A 70 11.55 0.85 4.40
N VAL A 71 10.47 1.15 3.68
CA VAL A 71 9.55 2.20 4.09
C VAL A 71 8.38 1.53 4.79
N GLU A 72 8.22 1.79 6.08
CA GLU A 72 7.14 1.21 6.88
C GLU A 72 5.97 2.16 6.95
N VAL A 73 4.79 1.65 6.65
CA VAL A 73 3.57 2.43 6.65
C VAL A 73 2.55 1.74 7.55
N ILE A 74 1.99 2.49 8.49
CA ILE A 74 0.98 1.98 9.39
C ILE A 74 -0.38 2.23 8.76
N GLY A 75 -1.22 1.20 8.76
CA GLY A 75 -2.54 1.29 8.19
C GLY A 75 -3.55 0.44 8.90
N GLN A 76 -4.72 0.37 8.31
CA GLN A 76 -5.85 -0.37 8.85
C GLN A 76 -6.45 -1.22 7.75
N VAL A 77 -6.83 -2.45 8.09
CA VAL A 77 -7.49 -3.35 7.15
C VAL A 77 -8.93 -2.87 6.96
N ILE A 78 -9.26 -2.47 5.74
CA ILE A 78 -10.60 -2.01 5.42
C ILE A 78 -11.49 -3.17 5.01
N TRP A 79 -10.92 -4.11 4.27
CA TRP A 79 -11.62 -5.32 3.88
C TRP A 79 -10.59 -6.41 3.64
N CYS A 80 -11.04 -7.65 3.75
CA CYS A 80 -10.24 -8.81 3.42
C CYS A 80 -11.17 -9.90 2.93
N ARG A 81 -10.81 -10.55 1.83
CA ARG A 81 -11.64 -11.59 1.26
C ARG A 81 -10.78 -12.69 0.71
N ARG A 82 -11.31 -13.89 0.76
CA ARG A 82 -10.62 -15.04 0.21
C ARG A 82 -10.67 -15.01 -1.31
N GLU A 83 -9.57 -15.41 -1.92
CA GLU A 83 -9.49 -15.52 -3.36
C GLU A 83 -8.60 -16.72 -3.68
N GLY A 84 -9.24 -17.84 -4.01
CA GLY A 84 -8.51 -19.08 -4.23
C GLY A 84 -7.84 -19.56 -2.95
N LEU A 85 -6.54 -19.77 -3.02
CA LEU A 85 -5.75 -20.23 -1.88
C LEU A 85 -5.13 -19.09 -1.09
N SER A 86 -5.42 -17.86 -1.47
CA SER A 86 -4.88 -16.71 -0.78
C SER A 86 -6.01 -15.75 -0.44
N TYR A 87 -5.64 -14.59 0.09
CA TYR A 87 -6.60 -13.54 0.43
C TYR A 87 -6.15 -12.24 -0.21
N GLN A 88 -7.09 -11.36 -0.47
CA GLN A 88 -6.81 -9.99 -0.84
C GLN A 88 -7.31 -9.08 0.26
N ALA A 89 -6.50 -8.10 0.60
CA ALA A 89 -6.83 -7.16 1.66
C ALA A 89 -6.63 -5.74 1.15
N GLY A 90 -7.60 -4.88 1.44
CA GLY A 90 -7.47 -3.46 1.18
C GLY A 90 -6.98 -2.78 2.45
N ILE A 91 -5.91 -2.02 2.33
CA ILE A 91 -5.27 -1.34 3.45
C ILE A 91 -5.38 0.16 3.24
N HIS A 92 -5.84 0.85 4.26
CA HIS A 92 -5.89 2.31 4.28
C HIS A 92 -4.77 2.82 5.18
N PHE A 93 -3.92 3.71 4.66
CA PHE A 93 -2.78 4.21 5.43
C PHE A 93 -3.24 5.27 6.41
N ALA A 94 -2.72 5.19 7.63
CA ALA A 94 -2.99 6.21 8.64
C ALA A 94 -2.21 7.49 8.32
N GLU A 95 -0.97 7.31 7.89
CA GLU A 95 -0.11 8.41 7.48
C GLU A 95 0.69 7.95 6.29
N THR A 96 1.05 8.88 5.42
CA THR A 96 1.84 8.56 4.25
C THR A 96 3.23 9.15 4.40
N PRO A 97 4.25 8.30 4.64
CA PRO A 97 5.63 8.80 4.70
C PRO A 97 6.03 9.41 3.36
N VAL A 98 6.83 10.46 3.43
CA VAL A 98 7.34 11.11 2.21
C VAL A 98 8.09 10.10 1.35
N ALA A 99 8.82 9.17 1.98
CA ALA A 99 9.59 8.18 1.24
C ALA A 99 8.73 7.27 0.37
N LEU A 100 7.44 7.13 0.69
CA LEU A 100 6.54 6.31 -0.13
C LEU A 100 6.32 6.93 -1.51
N GLU A 101 6.40 8.24 -1.61
CA GLU A 101 6.22 8.92 -2.89
C GLU A 101 7.28 8.49 -3.90
N ALA A 102 8.50 8.26 -3.44
CA ALA A 102 9.56 7.78 -4.33
C ALA A 102 9.23 6.41 -4.89
N ILE A 103 8.65 5.55 -4.06
CA ILE A 103 8.22 4.23 -4.51
C ILE A 103 7.11 4.35 -5.55
N LEU A 104 6.13 5.22 -5.27
CA LEU A 104 5.03 5.43 -6.20
C LEU A 104 5.49 5.92 -7.55
N THR A 105 6.43 6.86 -7.57
CA THR A 105 6.91 7.40 -8.85
C THR A 105 7.76 6.40 -9.61
N SER A 106 8.27 5.36 -8.94
CA SER A 106 9.05 4.32 -9.63
C SER A 106 8.16 3.27 -10.29
N ILE A 107 6.87 3.26 -10.02
CA ILE A 107 5.93 2.32 -10.64
C ILE A 107 5.61 2.80 -12.04
N PRO A 108 5.81 1.94 -13.07
CA PRO A 108 5.56 2.33 -14.45
C PRO A 108 4.14 2.76 -14.75
#